data_796aa4c399a530c8df75a3f7e18827cc
#
_entry.id   796aa4c399a530c8df75a3f7e18827cc
#
_cell.length_a   1.000
_cell.length_b   1.000
_cell.length_c   1.000
_cell.angle_alpha   90.00
_cell.angle_beta   90.00
_cell.angle_gamma   90.00
#
_symmetry.space_group_name_H-M   'P 1'
#
loop_
_entity.id
_entity.type
_entity.pdbx_description
1 polymer ?
#
loop_
_entity_poly.entity_id
_entity_poly.type
_entity_poly.pdbx_seq_one_letter_code
_entity_poly.pdbx_strand_id
1 'polypeptide(L)'
;LLTFSFLLGWLTLCGWQASVGSGAYLTGGLIQGILILTQPSYVPRNWHGTLFYWAIMVFSVAINVTAGWLLPKFEGALLLLHILGFFGIIIPLLTLGPNGDAHEVFTTFSNLGGWKTQGLSFCVGIMGNVFAFVGKS
;
A
#
# COMPACT_ATOMS: atom_id res chain seq x y z
N LEU A 1 -9.34 32.61 -11.71
CA LEU A 1 -8.09 32.05 -11.16
C LEU A 1 -8.21 31.69 -9.69
N LEU A 2 -8.70 32.58 -8.81
CA LEU A 2 -8.85 32.32 -7.36
C LEU A 2 -9.74 31.10 -7.04
N THR A 3 -10.86 30.96 -7.74
CA THR A 3 -11.78 29.82 -7.53
C THR A 3 -11.13 28.47 -7.86
N PHE A 4 -10.36 28.41 -8.95
CA PHE A 4 -9.64 27.19 -9.32
C PHE A 4 -8.54 26.85 -8.32
N SER A 5 -7.81 27.84 -7.84
CA SER A 5 -6.77 27.68 -6.81
C SER A 5 -7.37 27.15 -5.50
N PHE A 6 -8.53 27.68 -5.10
CA PHE A 6 -9.25 27.21 -3.92
C PHE A 6 -9.73 25.76 -4.05
N LEU A 7 -10.32 25.42 -5.20
CA LEU A 7 -10.77 24.05 -5.48
C LEU A 7 -9.58 23.06 -5.49
N LEU A 8 -8.47 23.42 -6.11
CA LEU A 8 -7.27 22.60 -6.11
C LEU A 8 -6.72 22.39 -4.70
N GLY A 9 -6.73 23.42 -3.85
CA GLY A 9 -6.31 23.29 -2.45
C GLY A 9 -7.16 22.28 -1.67
N TRP A 10 -8.49 22.36 -1.83
CA TRP A 10 -9.39 21.40 -1.20
C TRP A 10 -9.22 19.98 -1.73
N LEU A 11 -9.08 19.80 -3.04
CA LEU A 11 -8.86 18.48 -3.64
C LEU A 11 -7.55 17.87 -3.16
N THR A 12 -6.49 18.67 -3.05
CA THR A 12 -5.19 18.21 -2.52
C THR A 12 -5.32 17.77 -1.06
N LEU A 13 -6.00 18.57 -0.23
CA LEU A 13 -6.23 18.22 1.17
C LEU A 13 -7.00 16.90 1.31
N CYS A 14 -8.11 16.76 0.57
CA CYS A 14 -8.89 15.51 0.57
C CYS A 14 -8.08 14.34 0.06
N GLY A 15 -7.25 14.53 -0.96
CA GLY A 15 -6.36 13.49 -1.50
C GLY A 15 -5.35 13.00 -0.45
N TRP A 16 -4.71 13.89 0.27
CA TRP A 16 -3.78 13.53 1.33
C TRP A 16 -4.46 12.81 2.49
N GLN A 17 -5.65 13.27 2.92
CA GLN A 17 -6.41 12.57 3.96
C GLN A 17 -6.82 11.16 3.52
N ALA A 18 -7.27 11.00 2.27
CA ALA A 18 -7.60 9.70 1.71
C ALA A 18 -6.37 8.77 1.65
N SER A 19 -5.19 9.31 1.31
CA SER A 19 -3.93 8.55 1.26
C SER A 19 -3.52 8.05 2.65
N VAL A 20 -3.59 8.91 3.67
CA VAL A 20 -3.29 8.52 5.06
C VAL A 20 -4.28 7.44 5.55
N GLY A 21 -5.57 7.62 5.29
CA GLY A 21 -6.59 6.63 5.63
C GLY A 21 -6.37 5.29 4.93
N SER A 22 -6.04 5.31 3.64
CA SER A 22 -5.73 4.10 2.87
C SER A 22 -4.48 3.38 3.40
N GLY A 23 -3.42 4.13 3.74
CA GLY A 23 -2.21 3.57 4.33
C GLY A 23 -2.48 2.89 5.68
N ALA A 24 -3.25 3.52 6.56
CA ALA A 24 -3.65 2.95 7.83
C ALA A 24 -4.50 1.67 7.67
N TYR A 25 -5.41 1.66 6.69
CA TYR A 25 -6.24 0.49 6.37
C TYR A 25 -5.39 -0.68 5.86
N LEU A 26 -4.47 -0.42 4.92
CA LEU A 26 -3.56 -1.45 4.40
C LEU A 26 -2.67 -2.03 5.50
N THR A 27 -2.10 -1.18 6.35
CA THR A 27 -1.26 -1.63 7.47
C THR A 27 -2.06 -2.47 8.47
N GLY A 28 -3.30 -2.07 8.78
CA GLY A 28 -4.21 -2.84 9.61
C GLY A 28 -4.52 -4.22 9.03
N GLY A 29 -4.75 -4.28 7.72
CA GLY A 29 -4.95 -5.54 6.99
C GLY A 29 -3.72 -6.45 7.02
N LEU A 30 -2.53 -5.90 6.89
CA LEU A 30 -1.27 -6.67 7.00
C LEU A 30 -1.08 -7.27 8.39
N ILE A 31 -1.33 -6.49 9.45
CA ILE A 31 -1.26 -6.99 10.84
C ILE A 31 -2.27 -8.13 11.04
N GLN A 32 -3.50 -7.95 10.55
CA GLN A 32 -4.52 -8.99 10.63
C GLN A 32 -4.14 -10.23 9.84
N GLY A 33 -3.54 -10.08 8.66
CA GLY A 33 -3.00 -11.18 7.86
C GLY A 33 -1.91 -11.96 8.58
N ILE A 34 -0.99 -11.28 9.26
CA ILE A 34 0.06 -11.91 10.07
C ILE A 34 -0.56 -12.71 11.23
N LEU A 35 -1.57 -12.15 11.89
CA LEU A 35 -2.28 -12.85 12.98
C LEU A 35 -2.97 -14.12 12.49
N ILE A 36 -3.59 -14.09 11.31
CA ILE A 36 -4.23 -15.27 10.71
C ILE A 36 -3.19 -16.36 10.42
N LEU A 37 -2.00 -15.98 9.94
CA LEU A 37 -0.93 -16.92 9.61
C LEU A 37 -0.26 -17.52 10.84
N THR A 38 -0.12 -16.74 11.92
CA THR A 38 0.61 -17.17 13.12
C THR A 38 -0.27 -17.83 14.18
N GLN A 39 -1.58 -17.56 14.17
CA GLN A 39 -2.51 -18.09 15.17
C GLN A 39 -3.68 -18.82 14.51
N PRO A 40 -3.65 -20.16 14.42
CA PRO A 40 -4.72 -20.96 13.79
C PRO A 40 -6.09 -20.81 14.46
N SER A 41 -6.14 -20.40 15.73
CA SER A 41 -7.39 -20.17 16.48
C SER A 41 -7.99 -18.77 16.27
N TYR A 42 -7.28 -17.89 15.56
CA TYR A 42 -7.76 -16.53 15.33
C TYR A 42 -8.83 -16.50 14.23
N VAL A 43 -10.05 -16.10 14.61
CA VAL A 43 -11.14 -15.89 13.66
C VAL A 43 -11.29 -14.40 13.39
N PRO A 44 -11.01 -13.93 12.15
CA PRO A 44 -11.13 -12.52 11.80
C PRO A 44 -12.59 -12.07 11.86
N ARG A 45 -12.85 -10.99 12.60
CA ARG A 45 -14.14 -10.31 12.65
C ARG A 45 -13.98 -8.90 12.08
N ASN A 46 -15.04 -8.36 11.49
CA ASN A 46 -15.00 -7.04 10.83
C ASN A 46 -14.56 -5.91 11.76
N TRP A 47 -14.92 -5.96 13.04
CA TRP A 47 -14.52 -4.95 14.02
C TRP A 47 -13.03 -4.99 14.38
N HIS A 48 -12.34 -6.13 14.24
CA HIS A 48 -10.89 -6.21 14.45
C HIS A 48 -10.13 -5.29 13.48
N GLY A 49 -10.51 -5.33 12.21
CA GLY A 49 -9.91 -4.44 11.19
C GLY A 49 -10.10 -2.97 11.52
N THR A 50 -11.28 -2.59 12.02
CA THR A 50 -11.57 -1.22 12.46
C THR A 50 -10.72 -0.81 13.65
N LEU A 51 -10.53 -1.69 14.63
CA LEU A 51 -9.67 -1.41 15.79
C LEU A 51 -8.20 -1.24 15.38
N PHE A 52 -7.68 -2.10 14.49
CA PHE A 52 -6.32 -1.94 13.98
C PHE A 52 -6.16 -0.62 13.23
N TYR A 53 -7.13 -0.26 12.39
CA TYR A 53 -7.15 1.02 11.70
C TYR A 53 -7.03 2.20 12.68
N TRP A 54 -7.90 2.25 13.70
CA TRP A 54 -7.87 3.30 14.71
C TRP A 54 -6.56 3.30 15.52
N ALA A 55 -6.07 2.13 15.90
CA ALA A 55 -4.81 2.02 16.63
C ALA A 55 -3.64 2.58 15.83
N ILE A 56 -3.56 2.30 14.53
CA ILE A 56 -2.52 2.81 13.64
C ILE A 56 -2.65 4.33 13.48
N MET A 57 -3.87 4.84 13.31
CA MET A 57 -4.10 6.29 13.20
C MET A 57 -3.64 7.03 14.45
N VAL A 58 -4.05 6.56 15.64
CA VAL A 58 -3.66 7.16 16.92
C VAL A 58 -2.15 7.06 17.12
N PHE A 59 -1.54 5.93 16.82
CA PHE A 59 -0.10 5.72 16.91
C PHE A 59 0.67 6.68 15.98
N SER A 60 0.22 6.83 14.73
CA SER A 60 0.83 7.72 13.75
C SER A 60 0.76 9.19 14.21
N VAL A 61 -0.38 9.63 14.72
CA VAL A 61 -0.55 10.97 15.27
C VAL A 61 0.33 11.16 16.51
N ALA A 62 0.37 10.20 17.42
CA ALA A 62 1.20 10.26 18.61
C ALA A 62 2.68 10.41 18.27
N ILE A 63 3.21 9.61 17.34
CA ILE A 63 4.60 9.73 16.88
C ILE A 63 4.86 11.10 16.24
N ASN A 64 3.95 11.57 15.39
CA ASN A 64 4.12 12.86 14.71
C ASN A 64 4.20 14.02 15.71
N VAL A 65 3.37 13.99 16.76
CA VAL A 65 3.32 15.04 17.79
C VAL A 65 4.50 14.94 18.75
N THR A 66 4.86 13.72 19.20
CA THR A 66 5.86 13.55 20.26
C THR A 66 7.30 13.38 19.73
N ALA A 67 7.44 12.74 18.58
CA ALA A 67 8.72 12.32 18.03
C ALA A 67 8.98 12.83 16.60
N GLY A 68 8.36 13.94 16.20
CA GLY A 68 8.50 14.54 14.88
C GLY A 68 9.96 14.83 14.46
N TRP A 69 10.83 15.14 15.42
CA TRP A 69 12.27 15.34 15.20
C TRP A 69 13.03 14.06 14.79
N LEU A 70 12.45 12.88 15.05
CA LEU A 70 13.02 11.60 14.65
C LEU A 70 12.61 11.19 13.21
N LEU A 71 11.59 11.82 12.64
CA LEU A 71 11.05 11.46 11.31
C LEU A 71 12.15 11.41 10.22
N PRO A 72 13.06 12.41 10.10
CA PRO A 72 14.09 12.34 9.07
C PRO A 72 15.05 11.15 9.23
N LYS A 73 15.31 10.73 10.47
CA LYS A 73 16.14 9.55 10.74
C LYS A 73 15.39 8.25 10.37
N PHE A 74 14.09 8.20 10.63
CA PHE A 74 13.24 7.08 10.22
C PHE A 74 13.14 6.98 8.69
N GLU A 75 13.01 8.10 7.99
CA GLU A 75 12.99 8.10 6.52
C GLU A 75 14.29 7.54 5.93
N GLY A 76 15.45 7.94 6.47
CA GLY A 76 16.73 7.37 6.07
C GLY A 76 16.85 5.87 6.33
N ALA A 77 16.40 5.41 7.49
CA ALA A 77 16.36 3.97 7.81
C ALA A 77 15.40 3.20 6.92
N LEU A 78 14.22 3.76 6.63
CA LEU A 78 13.24 3.18 5.72
C LEU A 78 13.78 3.08 4.29
N LEU A 79 14.49 4.10 3.81
CA LEU A 79 15.14 4.07 2.50
C LEU A 79 16.12 2.89 2.41
N LEU A 80 16.98 2.73 3.41
CA LEU A 80 17.92 1.61 3.47
C LEU A 80 17.19 0.26 3.49
N LEU A 81 16.14 0.15 4.31
CA LEU A 81 15.31 -1.05 4.40
C LEU A 81 14.62 -1.37 3.07
N HIS A 82 14.14 -0.38 2.33
CA HIS A 82 13.54 -0.56 1.01
C HIS A 82 14.56 -1.11 -0.01
N ILE A 83 15.77 -0.53 -0.03
CA ILE A 83 16.83 -0.99 -0.94
C ILE A 83 17.22 -2.43 -0.61
N LEU A 84 17.47 -2.73 0.67
CA LEU A 84 17.81 -4.08 1.11
C LEU A 84 16.67 -5.08 0.87
N GLY A 85 15.43 -4.68 1.16
CA GLY A 85 14.23 -5.47 0.94
C GLY A 85 14.00 -5.76 -0.55
N PHE A 86 14.23 -4.77 -1.41
CA PHE A 86 14.14 -4.95 -2.86
C PHE A 86 15.11 -6.05 -3.35
N PHE A 87 16.38 -5.98 -2.98
CA PHE A 87 17.34 -7.02 -3.34
C PHE A 87 17.05 -8.34 -2.65
N GLY A 88 16.61 -8.30 -1.38
CA GLY A 88 16.24 -9.50 -0.61
C GLY A 88 15.04 -10.25 -1.19
N ILE A 89 14.17 -9.60 -1.93
CA ILE A 89 13.04 -10.24 -2.61
C ILE A 89 13.41 -10.63 -4.04
N ILE A 90 14.07 -9.76 -4.78
CA ILE A 90 14.37 -10.00 -6.20
C ILE A 90 15.38 -11.14 -6.40
N ILE A 91 16.40 -11.24 -5.54
CA ILE A 91 17.41 -12.28 -5.68
C ILE A 91 16.81 -13.69 -5.52
N PRO A 92 16.07 -14.02 -4.44
CA PRO A 92 15.41 -15.31 -4.34
C PRO A 92 14.38 -15.55 -5.46
N LEU A 93 13.66 -14.52 -5.88
CA LEU A 93 12.68 -14.66 -6.96
C LEU A 93 13.34 -15.06 -8.28
N LEU A 94 14.48 -14.46 -8.62
CA LEU A 94 15.23 -14.78 -9.84
C LEU A 94 15.95 -16.14 -9.76
N THR A 95 16.37 -16.56 -8.56
CA THR A 95 17.15 -17.80 -8.39
C THR A 95 16.29 -19.03 -8.13
N LEU A 96 15.17 -18.87 -7.42
CA LEU A 96 14.28 -19.95 -6.99
C LEU A 96 12.95 -19.96 -7.75
N GLY A 97 12.58 -18.84 -8.38
CA GLY A 97 11.34 -18.74 -9.15
C GLY A 97 11.40 -19.57 -10.43
N PRO A 98 10.29 -20.22 -10.84
CA PRO A 98 10.23 -20.87 -12.14
C PRO A 98 10.36 -19.79 -13.24
N ASN A 99 11.26 -20.04 -14.19
CA ASN A 99 11.38 -19.16 -15.35
C ASN A 99 10.12 -19.30 -16.22
N GLY A 100 9.28 -18.29 -16.22
CA GLY A 100 8.13 -18.22 -17.12
C GLY A 100 8.59 -17.94 -18.55
N ASP A 101 7.86 -18.49 -19.53
CA ASP A 101 8.11 -18.14 -20.93
C ASP A 101 7.74 -16.65 -21.16
N ALA A 102 8.65 -15.91 -21.78
CA ALA A 102 8.44 -14.49 -22.05
C ALA A 102 7.16 -14.24 -22.89
N HIS A 103 6.85 -15.15 -23.82
CA HIS A 103 5.63 -15.07 -24.60
C HIS A 103 4.38 -15.18 -23.70
N GLU A 104 4.37 -16.12 -22.77
CA GLU A 104 3.24 -16.32 -21.85
C GLU A 104 3.04 -15.09 -20.94
N VAL A 105 4.12 -14.53 -20.40
CA VAL A 105 4.07 -13.36 -19.52
C VAL A 105 3.48 -12.13 -20.21
N PHE A 106 3.78 -11.91 -21.48
CA PHE A 106 3.32 -10.73 -22.22
C PHE A 106 1.99 -10.92 -22.95
N THR A 107 1.54 -12.15 -23.17
CA THR A 107 0.31 -12.43 -23.93
C THR A 107 -0.83 -12.98 -23.09
N THR A 108 -0.54 -13.54 -21.91
CA THR A 108 -1.57 -14.10 -21.04
C THR A 108 -2.12 -13.02 -20.10
N PHE A 109 -3.34 -12.60 -20.39
CA PHE A 109 -4.08 -11.66 -19.54
C PHE A 109 -5.08 -12.42 -18.68
N SER A 110 -4.83 -12.48 -17.38
CA SER A 110 -5.73 -13.12 -16.44
C SER A 110 -6.75 -12.11 -15.86
N ASN A 111 -8.03 -12.49 -15.90
CA ASN A 111 -9.12 -11.71 -15.30
C ASN A 111 -9.54 -12.33 -13.97
N LEU A 112 -8.65 -12.33 -12.98
CA LEU A 112 -8.90 -12.91 -11.66
C LEU A 112 -9.94 -12.12 -10.84
N GLY A 113 -10.19 -10.87 -11.19
CA GLY A 113 -11.22 -10.05 -10.55
C GLY A 113 -12.66 -10.30 -11.05
N GLY A 114 -12.85 -11.16 -12.04
CA GLY A 114 -14.19 -11.49 -12.59
C GLY A 114 -14.87 -10.31 -13.30
N TRP A 115 -14.12 -9.36 -13.84
CA TRP A 115 -14.65 -8.20 -14.54
C TRP A 115 -15.29 -8.62 -15.88
N LYS A 116 -16.35 -7.91 -16.29
CA LYS A 116 -17.14 -8.25 -17.50
C LYS A 116 -16.31 -8.27 -18.79
N THR A 117 -15.23 -7.48 -18.86
CA THR A 117 -14.36 -7.42 -20.02
C THR A 117 -12.88 -7.40 -19.59
N GLN A 118 -12.01 -7.97 -20.42
CA GLN A 118 -10.57 -7.98 -20.22
C GLN A 118 -10.00 -6.55 -20.13
N GLY A 119 -10.48 -5.63 -20.97
CA GLY A 119 -10.09 -4.23 -20.95
C GLY A 119 -10.41 -3.53 -19.62
N LEU A 120 -11.57 -3.83 -19.02
CA LEU A 120 -11.95 -3.30 -17.72
C LEU A 120 -11.03 -3.84 -16.62
N SER A 121 -10.72 -5.15 -16.64
CA SER A 121 -9.77 -5.77 -15.72
C SER A 121 -8.40 -5.09 -15.79
N PHE A 122 -7.90 -4.82 -17.00
CA PHE A 122 -6.63 -4.13 -17.23
C PHE A 122 -6.65 -2.70 -16.68
N CYS A 123 -7.70 -1.91 -16.97
CA CYS A 123 -7.85 -0.54 -16.45
C CYS A 123 -7.88 -0.49 -14.92
N VAL A 124 -8.58 -1.43 -14.29
CA VAL A 124 -8.63 -1.52 -12.82
C VAL A 124 -7.26 -1.92 -12.25
N GLY A 125 -6.54 -2.83 -12.91
CA GLY A 125 -5.18 -3.23 -12.54
C GLY A 125 -4.18 -2.07 -12.57
N ILE A 126 -4.28 -1.16 -13.53
CA ILE A 126 -3.44 0.03 -13.63
C ILE A 126 -3.64 0.97 -12.42
N MET A 127 -4.85 1.03 -11.84
CA MET A 127 -5.10 1.89 -10.68
C MET A 127 -4.20 1.55 -9.48
N GLY A 128 -3.79 0.30 -9.32
CA GLY A 128 -2.82 -0.09 -8.29
C GLY A 128 -1.46 0.62 -8.44
N ASN A 129 -1.04 0.89 -9.67
CA ASN A 129 0.22 1.58 -9.95
C ASN A 129 0.19 3.07 -9.60
N VAL A 130 -0.99 3.67 -9.51
CA VAL A 130 -1.14 5.09 -9.13
C VAL A 130 -0.56 5.32 -7.74
N PHE A 131 -0.71 4.37 -6.81
CA PHE A 131 -0.12 4.47 -5.47
C PHE A 131 1.42 4.51 -5.49
N ALA A 132 2.07 3.89 -6.47
CA ALA A 132 3.53 3.92 -6.60
C ALA A 132 4.06 5.32 -6.96
N PHE A 133 3.22 6.18 -7.52
CA PHE A 133 3.57 7.56 -7.92
C PHE A 133 3.11 8.62 -6.92
N VAL A 134 2.35 8.25 -5.89
CA VAL A 134 1.92 9.16 -4.82
C VAL A 134 3.13 9.49 -3.94
N GLY A 135 3.43 10.77 -3.76
CA GLY A 135 4.54 11.22 -2.91
C GLY A 135 5.77 11.74 -3.67
N LYS A 136 5.71 11.85 -4.99
CA LYS A 136 6.71 12.60 -5.77
C LYS A 136 6.28 14.06 -5.90
N SER A 137 6.53 14.85 -4.90
CA SER A 137 6.45 16.31 -4.98
C SER A 137 7.66 16.91 -4.30
#